data_ac1e73e71b70b70850513aca026b54fc
#
_entry.id   ac1e73e71b70b70850513aca026b54fc
#
_cell.length_a   1.000
_cell.length_b   1.000
_cell.length_c   1.000
_cell.angle_alpha   90.00
_cell.angle_beta   90.00
_cell.angle_gamma   90.00
#
_symmetry.space_group_name_H-M   'P 1'
#
loop_
_entity.id
_entity.type
_entity.pdbx_description
1 polymer ?
#
loop_
_entity_poly.entity_id
_entity_poly.type
_entity_poly.pdbx_seq_one_letter_code
_entity_poly.pdbx_strand_id
1 'polypeptide(L)'
;MPTLALAEAGPLLDRLDPVVLFSDVDGTLVGRDGSLLADLDGRPTLAAAEALVAAGRAGLDVVLVSGRTRAQLFEACRLLGLRDAIGELGAVLVLGREAELQWGACPRDLGATPAEALARSGALAALLDAYAGRLEPHTPWTDGRQGTALLRGSVEVGEADAVLAARGFGWARVLDNGRLRGRYPHLGDGEAHAYHLLPAGVGKAAAAAAYLARRGLAAHQAAAIGDAPADLEVGAVTGAMFLVANGAWAAGERAEPVVVTPSPAGDGWAEAVLALAGRRRRGDATVQSG
;
A
#
# COMPACT_ATOMS: atom_id res chain seq x y z
N MET A 1 4.89 -19.79 3.19
CA MET A 1 3.53 -19.29 2.96
C MET A 1 2.94 -20.07 1.80
N PRO A 2 1.75 -20.69 1.93
CA PRO A 2 1.14 -21.39 0.81
C PRO A 2 0.75 -20.37 -0.28
N THR A 3 1.07 -20.70 -1.52
CA THR A 3 0.66 -19.93 -2.70
C THR A 3 -0.33 -20.76 -3.51
N LEU A 4 -1.24 -20.08 -4.17
CA LEU A 4 -2.28 -20.67 -5.02
C LEU A 4 -2.26 -19.94 -6.36
N ALA A 5 -2.20 -20.65 -7.47
CA ALA A 5 -2.35 -20.02 -8.78
C ALA A 5 -3.78 -19.46 -8.93
N LEU A 6 -3.95 -18.34 -9.63
CA LEU A 6 -5.26 -17.73 -9.82
C LEU A 6 -6.29 -18.72 -10.43
N ALA A 7 -5.85 -19.58 -11.35
CA ALA A 7 -6.71 -20.60 -11.95
C ALA A 7 -7.25 -21.63 -10.94
N GLU A 8 -6.57 -21.83 -9.82
CA GLU A 8 -6.92 -22.75 -8.75
C GLU A 8 -7.66 -22.07 -7.59
N ALA A 9 -7.77 -20.76 -7.60
CA ALA A 9 -8.34 -19.96 -6.52
C ALA A 9 -9.87 -20.04 -6.41
N GLY A 10 -10.55 -20.77 -7.31
CA GLY A 10 -12.01 -20.89 -7.32
C GLY A 10 -12.65 -21.09 -5.94
N PRO A 11 -12.27 -22.16 -5.18
CA PRO A 11 -12.86 -22.42 -3.86
C PRO A 11 -12.63 -21.34 -2.80
N LEU A 12 -11.50 -20.60 -2.86
CA LEU A 12 -11.23 -19.45 -2.01
C LEU A 12 -12.14 -18.28 -2.39
N LEU A 13 -12.19 -17.96 -3.69
CA LEU A 13 -12.95 -16.84 -4.20
C LEU A 13 -14.48 -17.04 -4.06
N ASP A 14 -14.95 -18.27 -4.04
CA ASP A 14 -16.39 -18.59 -3.84
C ASP A 14 -16.87 -18.30 -2.40
N ARG A 15 -15.95 -18.09 -1.44
CA ARG A 15 -16.26 -17.66 -0.07
C ARG A 15 -16.33 -16.13 0.08
N LEU A 16 -15.99 -15.39 -0.96
CA LEU A 16 -15.98 -13.93 -0.94
C LEU A 16 -17.30 -13.35 -1.47
N ASP A 17 -17.72 -12.26 -0.87
CA ASP A 17 -18.67 -11.30 -1.42
C ASP A 17 -17.95 -9.97 -1.62
N PRO A 18 -17.06 -9.85 -2.61
CA PRO A 18 -16.08 -8.76 -2.66
C PRO A 18 -16.75 -7.43 -2.99
N VAL A 19 -16.79 -6.54 -2.01
CA VAL A 19 -17.30 -5.15 -2.14
C VAL A 19 -16.15 -4.19 -2.37
N VAL A 20 -14.97 -4.46 -1.76
CA VAL A 20 -13.81 -3.58 -1.83
C VAL A 20 -12.55 -4.37 -2.19
N LEU A 21 -11.70 -3.74 -3.01
CA LEU A 21 -10.34 -4.17 -3.31
C LEU A 21 -9.35 -3.12 -2.84
N PHE A 22 -8.53 -3.44 -1.86
CA PHE A 22 -7.36 -2.65 -1.51
C PHE A 22 -6.23 -2.93 -2.51
N SER A 23 -5.83 -1.91 -3.25
CA SER A 23 -4.85 -2.02 -4.32
C SER A 23 -3.61 -1.20 -4.04
N ASP A 24 -2.45 -1.84 -4.00
CA ASP A 24 -1.22 -1.09 -4.16
C ASP A 24 -1.17 -0.45 -5.56
N VAL A 25 -0.28 0.53 -5.75
CA VAL A 25 -0.20 1.34 -6.96
C VAL A 25 1.03 0.99 -7.79
N ASP A 26 2.23 1.28 -7.25
CA ASP A 26 3.47 1.24 -8.01
C ASP A 26 4.03 -0.19 -8.11
N GLY A 27 4.08 -0.75 -9.31
CA GLY A 27 4.45 -2.16 -9.53
C GLY A 27 3.27 -3.14 -9.43
N THR A 28 2.08 -2.65 -9.08
CA THR A 28 0.85 -3.43 -8.95
C THR A 28 -0.22 -2.98 -9.95
N LEU A 29 -0.87 -1.83 -9.71
CA LEU A 29 -1.87 -1.27 -10.62
C LEU A 29 -1.22 -0.64 -11.85
N VAL A 30 -0.09 0.02 -11.66
CA VAL A 30 0.64 0.73 -12.72
C VAL A 30 1.96 0.03 -13.04
N GLY A 31 2.30 0.02 -14.32
CA GLY A 31 3.52 -0.59 -14.83
C GLY A 31 4.69 0.37 -14.82
N ARG A 32 5.47 0.33 -15.91
CA ARG A 32 6.69 1.13 -16.03
C ARG A 32 6.43 2.62 -15.88
N ASP A 33 7.29 3.27 -15.13
CA ASP A 33 7.27 4.72 -14.86
C ASP A 33 5.95 5.24 -14.27
N GLY A 34 5.18 4.36 -13.60
CA GLY A 34 3.90 4.70 -12.99
C GLY A 34 2.76 4.90 -13.98
N SER A 35 2.86 4.32 -15.18
CA SER A 35 1.83 4.41 -16.21
C SER A 35 0.77 3.33 -16.07
N LEU A 36 -0.50 3.71 -16.11
CA LEU A 36 -1.64 2.78 -16.20
C LEU A 36 -1.73 2.13 -17.58
N LEU A 37 -1.14 2.75 -18.60
CA LEU A 37 -1.25 2.37 -20.01
C LEU A 37 0.01 1.69 -20.55
N ALA A 38 0.89 1.21 -19.64
CA ALA A 38 2.10 0.50 -20.00
C ALA A 38 2.34 -0.68 -19.06
N ASP A 39 2.83 -1.80 -19.60
CA ASP A 39 3.34 -2.93 -18.81
C ASP A 39 4.72 -2.60 -18.19
N LEU A 40 5.35 -3.58 -17.50
CA LEU A 40 6.67 -3.37 -16.89
C LEU A 40 7.79 -3.18 -17.93
N ASP A 41 7.62 -3.66 -19.15
CA ASP A 41 8.57 -3.49 -20.26
C ASP A 41 8.37 -2.15 -20.98
N GLY A 42 7.29 -1.42 -20.66
CA GLY A 42 6.90 -0.16 -21.31
C GLY A 42 6.10 -0.32 -22.58
N ARG A 43 5.54 -1.53 -22.85
CA ARG A 43 4.65 -1.75 -23.99
C ARG A 43 3.25 -1.23 -23.67
N PRO A 44 2.55 -0.60 -24.63
CA PRO A 44 1.19 -0.14 -24.41
C PRO A 44 0.23 -1.30 -24.07
N THR A 45 -0.58 -1.13 -23.03
CA THR A 45 -1.63 -2.07 -22.61
C THR A 45 -2.85 -1.30 -22.10
N LEU A 46 -4.05 -1.87 -22.25
CA LEU A 46 -5.30 -1.35 -21.70
C LEU A 46 -5.85 -2.23 -20.57
N ALA A 47 -5.17 -3.34 -20.23
CA ALA A 47 -5.69 -4.35 -19.34
C ALA A 47 -6.17 -3.78 -18.01
N ALA A 48 -5.34 -2.98 -17.32
CA ALA A 48 -5.71 -2.35 -16.05
C ALA A 48 -6.86 -1.34 -16.21
N ALA A 49 -6.88 -0.56 -17.28
CA ALA A 49 -7.94 0.42 -17.54
C ALA A 49 -9.29 -0.26 -17.81
N GLU A 50 -9.31 -1.31 -18.60
CA GLU A 50 -10.51 -2.11 -18.88
C GLU A 50 -11.02 -2.82 -17.61
N ALA A 51 -10.11 -3.34 -16.78
CA ALA A 51 -10.46 -3.96 -15.52
C ALA A 51 -11.00 -2.95 -14.49
N LEU A 52 -10.51 -1.71 -14.44
CA LEU A 52 -11.11 -0.63 -13.64
C LEU A 52 -12.57 -0.37 -14.03
N VAL A 53 -12.85 -0.33 -15.34
CA VAL A 53 -14.22 -0.19 -15.85
C VAL A 53 -15.07 -1.39 -15.47
N ALA A 54 -14.52 -2.61 -15.53
CA ALA A 54 -15.22 -3.83 -15.14
C ALA A 54 -15.53 -3.86 -13.62
N ALA A 55 -14.58 -3.43 -12.78
CA ALA A 55 -14.77 -3.28 -11.33
C ALA A 55 -15.93 -2.31 -11.03
N GLY A 56 -15.93 -1.13 -11.62
CA GLY A 56 -16.99 -0.14 -11.44
C GLY A 56 -18.38 -0.66 -11.88
N ARG A 57 -18.45 -1.38 -13.00
CA ARG A 57 -19.70 -2.01 -13.49
C ARG A 57 -20.20 -3.14 -12.60
N ALA A 58 -19.30 -3.80 -11.87
CA ALA A 58 -19.64 -4.84 -10.91
C ALA A 58 -19.92 -4.28 -9.52
N GLY A 59 -19.78 -2.98 -9.28
CA GLY A 59 -19.89 -2.38 -7.95
C GLY A 59 -18.76 -2.78 -7.00
N LEU A 60 -17.59 -3.15 -7.53
CA LEU A 60 -16.38 -3.41 -6.75
C LEU A 60 -15.62 -2.10 -6.58
N ASP A 61 -15.61 -1.56 -5.37
CA ASP A 61 -14.86 -0.35 -5.04
C ASP A 61 -13.36 -0.66 -4.98
N VAL A 62 -12.55 0.11 -5.71
CA VAL A 62 -11.08 0.03 -5.64
C VAL A 62 -10.57 1.15 -4.74
N VAL A 63 -9.84 0.79 -3.70
CA VAL A 63 -9.20 1.70 -2.73
C VAL A 63 -7.70 1.64 -2.94
N LEU A 64 -7.09 2.76 -3.37
CA LEU A 64 -5.64 2.82 -3.55
C LEU A 64 -4.92 2.82 -2.20
N VAL A 65 -3.88 1.97 -2.05
CA VAL A 65 -3.08 1.86 -0.82
C VAL A 65 -1.61 2.05 -1.17
N SER A 66 -1.03 3.22 -0.87
CA SER A 66 0.30 3.55 -1.38
C SER A 66 1.13 4.38 -0.39
N GLY A 67 2.44 4.44 -0.63
CA GLY A 67 3.35 5.42 0.00
C GLY A 67 3.18 6.86 -0.50
N ARG A 68 2.34 7.11 -1.51
CA ARG A 68 2.08 8.43 -2.09
C ARG A 68 1.38 9.36 -1.10
N THR A 69 1.56 10.68 -1.26
CA THR A 69 0.88 11.68 -0.44
C THR A 69 -0.62 11.76 -0.75
N ARG A 70 -1.38 12.36 0.17
CA ARG A 70 -2.81 12.66 -0.04
C ARG A 70 -3.06 13.39 -1.37
N ALA A 71 -2.25 14.40 -1.70
CA ALA A 71 -2.43 15.17 -2.93
C ALA A 71 -2.23 14.33 -4.19
N GLN A 72 -1.19 13.48 -4.21
CA GLN A 72 -0.93 12.57 -5.31
C GLN A 72 -2.05 11.53 -5.48
N LEU A 73 -2.55 10.97 -4.38
CA LEU A 73 -3.66 10.00 -4.43
C LEU A 73 -4.98 10.67 -4.80
N PHE A 74 -5.22 11.91 -4.37
CA PHE A 74 -6.41 12.66 -4.78
C PHE A 74 -6.48 12.81 -6.30
N GLU A 75 -5.37 13.21 -6.95
CA GLU A 75 -5.31 13.32 -8.40
C GLU A 75 -5.44 11.96 -9.11
N ALA A 76 -4.78 10.92 -8.58
CA ALA A 76 -4.93 9.56 -9.11
C ALA A 76 -6.38 9.09 -9.03
N CYS A 77 -7.03 9.21 -7.87
CA CYS A 77 -8.43 8.83 -7.69
C CYS A 77 -9.37 9.62 -8.61
N ARG A 78 -9.16 10.94 -8.74
CA ARG A 78 -9.95 11.80 -9.63
C ARG A 78 -9.87 11.35 -11.10
N LEU A 79 -8.66 11.02 -11.57
CA LEU A 79 -8.43 10.58 -12.95
C LEU A 79 -8.97 9.17 -13.21
N LEU A 80 -8.91 8.28 -12.21
CA LEU A 80 -9.35 6.89 -12.33
C LEU A 80 -10.83 6.68 -11.96
N GLY A 81 -11.55 7.72 -11.54
CA GLY A 81 -12.94 7.61 -11.12
C GLY A 81 -13.10 6.90 -9.76
N LEU A 82 -12.05 6.89 -8.93
CA LEU A 82 -12.04 6.30 -7.59
C LEU A 82 -12.37 7.35 -6.52
N ARG A 83 -12.76 6.91 -5.32
CA ARG A 83 -13.20 7.83 -4.27
C ARG A 83 -12.33 7.80 -3.03
N ASP A 84 -11.84 6.63 -2.67
CA ASP A 84 -11.18 6.38 -1.39
C ASP A 84 -9.75 5.94 -1.61
N ALA A 85 -8.87 6.28 -0.67
CA ALA A 85 -7.47 5.90 -0.71
C ALA A 85 -6.85 5.82 0.69
N ILE A 86 -5.76 5.08 0.80
CA ILE A 86 -4.89 4.99 1.96
C ILE A 86 -3.51 5.47 1.53
N GLY A 87 -3.09 6.61 2.03
CA GLY A 87 -1.82 7.25 1.70
C GLY A 87 -0.76 7.08 2.76
N GLU A 88 0.47 7.43 2.37
CA GLU A 88 1.63 7.49 3.25
C GLU A 88 1.81 6.20 4.09
N LEU A 89 1.71 5.04 3.41
CA LEU A 89 1.78 3.70 4.02
C LEU A 89 0.77 3.46 5.17
N GLY A 90 -0.41 4.05 5.08
CA GLY A 90 -1.45 3.89 6.09
C GLY A 90 -1.59 5.07 7.05
N ALA A 91 -0.73 6.09 6.95
CA ALA A 91 -0.79 7.25 7.84
C ALA A 91 -1.93 8.23 7.51
N VAL A 92 -2.46 8.17 6.28
CA VAL A 92 -3.55 9.02 5.82
C VAL A 92 -4.67 8.16 5.22
N LEU A 93 -5.82 8.14 5.87
CA LEU A 93 -7.03 7.49 5.37
C LEU A 93 -7.91 8.54 4.68
N VAL A 94 -8.20 8.36 3.39
CA VAL A 94 -9.04 9.25 2.60
C VAL A 94 -10.37 8.57 2.30
N LEU A 95 -11.47 9.17 2.71
CA LEU A 95 -12.84 8.72 2.50
C LEU A 95 -13.59 9.82 1.73
N GLY A 96 -13.67 9.67 0.41
CA GLY A 96 -14.19 10.71 -0.46
C GLY A 96 -13.34 11.99 -0.42
N ARG A 97 -13.87 13.06 0.16
CA ARG A 97 -13.15 14.34 0.30
C ARG A 97 -12.50 14.53 1.67
N GLU A 98 -12.86 13.71 2.65
CA GLU A 98 -12.35 13.78 4.01
C GLU A 98 -11.05 13.00 4.13
N ALA A 99 -10.14 13.47 4.99
CA ALA A 99 -8.93 12.76 5.33
C ALA A 99 -8.77 12.68 6.83
N GLU A 100 -8.42 11.48 7.30
CA GLU A 100 -8.15 11.20 8.70
C GLU A 100 -6.69 10.79 8.86
N LEU A 101 -5.98 11.43 9.79
CA LEU A 101 -4.61 11.06 10.10
C LEU A 101 -4.58 9.94 11.13
N GLN A 102 -3.80 8.90 10.82
CA GLN A 102 -3.55 7.78 11.72
C GLN A 102 -2.34 8.12 12.59
N TRP A 103 -2.58 8.28 13.89
CA TRP A 103 -1.55 8.72 14.82
C TRP A 103 -0.73 7.57 15.42
N GLY A 104 -1.26 6.34 15.43
CA GLY A 104 -0.59 5.21 16.08
C GLY A 104 -0.17 5.57 17.51
N ALA A 105 1.07 5.28 17.83
CA ALA A 105 1.68 5.61 19.15
C ALA A 105 2.24 7.05 19.22
N CYS A 106 2.05 7.89 18.18
CA CYS A 106 2.60 9.25 18.15
C CYS A 106 1.94 10.15 19.20
N PRO A 107 2.71 10.90 20.01
CA PRO A 107 2.18 11.90 20.92
C PRO A 107 1.48 13.04 20.16
N ARG A 108 0.22 13.33 20.54
CA ARG A 108 -0.64 14.30 19.82
C ARG A 108 -0.38 15.75 20.18
N ASP A 109 0.33 15.99 21.28
CA ASP A 109 0.69 17.33 21.80
C ASP A 109 1.93 17.92 21.08
N LEU A 110 2.62 17.14 20.27
CA LEU A 110 3.85 17.58 19.62
C LEU A 110 3.64 18.26 18.26
N GLY A 111 2.44 18.24 17.68
CA GLY A 111 2.15 18.87 16.39
C GLY A 111 0.70 18.73 15.95
N ALA A 112 0.32 19.41 14.88
CA ALA A 112 -1.00 19.28 14.25
C ALA A 112 -1.10 18.01 13.39
N THR A 113 0.04 17.43 13.00
CA THR A 113 0.12 16.20 12.20
C THR A 113 1.21 15.27 12.75
N PRO A 114 1.14 13.95 12.50
CA PRO A 114 2.22 13.04 12.86
C PRO A 114 3.58 13.44 12.25
N ALA A 115 3.60 13.93 11.01
CA ALA A 115 4.84 14.40 10.36
C ALA A 115 5.46 15.61 11.10
N GLU A 116 4.63 16.55 11.57
CA GLU A 116 5.10 17.65 12.41
C GLU A 116 5.61 17.15 13.77
N ALA A 117 4.92 16.19 14.38
CA ALA A 117 5.36 15.59 15.65
C ALA A 117 6.71 14.88 15.51
N LEU A 118 6.93 14.11 14.42
CA LEU A 118 8.22 13.49 14.10
C LEU A 118 9.36 14.52 13.96
N ALA A 119 9.08 15.66 13.34
CA ALA A 119 10.06 16.73 13.20
C ALA A 119 10.31 17.47 14.51
N ARG A 120 9.24 17.91 15.20
CA ARG A 120 9.34 18.77 16.42
C ARG A 120 9.83 18.03 17.64
N SER A 121 9.57 16.73 17.76
CA SER A 121 10.11 15.90 18.84
C SER A 121 11.63 15.73 18.76
N GLY A 122 12.22 15.92 17.57
CA GLY A 122 13.60 15.58 17.30
C GLY A 122 13.84 14.16 16.78
N ALA A 123 12.79 13.32 16.64
CA ALA A 123 12.94 11.94 16.16
C ALA A 123 13.56 11.89 14.77
N LEU A 124 13.09 12.75 13.85
CA LEU A 124 13.68 12.86 12.51
C LEU A 124 15.14 13.32 12.56
N ALA A 125 15.46 14.35 13.33
CA ALA A 125 16.83 14.86 13.49
C ALA A 125 17.74 13.78 14.08
N ALA A 126 17.28 13.08 15.11
CA ALA A 126 18.03 12.00 15.75
C ALA A 126 18.41 10.87 14.78
N LEU A 127 17.49 10.52 13.87
CA LEU A 127 17.75 9.51 12.85
C LEU A 127 18.75 10.01 11.80
N LEU A 128 18.56 11.23 11.29
CA LEU A 128 19.45 11.83 10.30
C LEU A 128 20.88 12.02 10.84
N ASP A 129 21.02 12.42 12.10
CA ASP A 129 22.32 12.56 12.77
C ASP A 129 23.04 11.21 12.91
N ALA A 130 22.30 10.15 13.27
CA ALA A 130 22.87 8.82 13.43
C ALA A 130 23.40 8.24 12.12
N TYR A 131 22.78 8.61 11.02
CA TYR A 131 23.11 8.12 9.68
C TYR A 131 23.58 9.24 8.73
N ALA A 132 24.29 10.24 9.28
CA ALA A 132 24.85 11.34 8.49
C ALA A 132 25.69 10.80 7.31
N GLY A 133 25.43 11.31 6.09
CA GLY A 133 26.07 10.84 4.85
C GLY A 133 25.53 9.49 4.32
N ARG A 134 24.58 8.85 4.99
CA ARG A 134 23.94 7.58 4.55
C ARG A 134 22.44 7.68 4.42
N LEU A 135 21.83 8.69 5.06
CA LEU A 135 20.38 8.92 5.05
C LEU A 135 20.11 10.42 4.93
N GLU A 136 19.16 10.78 4.08
CA GLU A 136 18.72 12.17 3.91
C GLU A 136 17.21 12.25 3.58
N PRO A 137 16.56 13.43 3.71
CA PRO A 137 15.20 13.62 3.22
C PRO A 137 15.11 13.36 1.72
N HIS A 138 14.10 12.61 1.31
CA HIS A 138 13.87 12.30 -0.11
C HIS A 138 13.12 13.46 -0.79
N THR A 139 13.80 14.58 -1.00
CA THR A 139 13.24 15.74 -1.69
C THR A 139 13.12 15.50 -3.21
N PRO A 140 12.08 16.05 -3.87
CA PRO A 140 10.95 16.82 -3.30
C PRO A 140 9.81 15.93 -2.76
N TRP A 141 9.93 14.61 -2.81
CA TRP A 141 8.86 13.65 -2.48
C TRP A 141 8.50 13.60 -1.00
N THR A 142 9.36 14.14 -0.12
CA THR A 142 9.06 14.29 1.31
C THR A 142 8.15 15.47 1.60
N ASP A 143 8.02 16.43 0.68
CA ASP A 143 7.29 17.67 0.89
C ASP A 143 5.77 17.43 0.92
N GLY A 144 5.07 18.17 1.79
CA GLY A 144 3.62 18.11 1.91
C GLY A 144 3.07 16.84 2.57
N ARG A 145 3.92 15.98 3.14
CA ARG A 145 3.49 14.81 3.90
C ARG A 145 2.86 15.22 5.23
N GLN A 146 1.84 14.48 5.64
CA GLN A 146 1.09 14.74 6.86
C GLN A 146 1.30 13.65 7.92
N GLY A 147 1.52 12.42 7.51
CA GLY A 147 1.62 11.27 8.41
C GLY A 147 3.04 10.74 8.59
N THR A 148 3.92 10.98 7.63
CA THR A 148 5.26 10.39 7.58
C THR A 148 6.32 11.41 7.18
N ALA A 149 7.61 11.10 7.44
CA ALA A 149 8.73 11.72 6.75
C ALA A 149 9.32 10.70 5.77
N LEU A 150 9.51 11.10 4.50
CA LEU A 150 10.11 10.25 3.49
C LEU A 150 11.61 10.55 3.38
N LEU A 151 12.40 9.50 3.49
CA LEU A 151 13.86 9.53 3.48
C LEU A 151 14.39 8.66 2.35
N ARG A 152 15.64 8.88 1.97
CA ARG A 152 16.38 8.00 1.06
C ARG A 152 17.78 7.75 1.58
N GLY A 153 18.31 6.57 1.31
CA GLY A 153 19.65 6.20 1.76
C GLY A 153 19.87 4.70 1.78
N SER A 154 20.85 4.28 2.60
CA SER A 154 21.18 2.87 2.81
C SER A 154 21.39 2.61 4.28
N VAL A 155 20.32 2.16 4.96
CA VAL A 155 20.31 1.85 6.40
C VAL A 155 19.57 0.53 6.65
N GLU A 156 19.96 -0.17 7.70
CA GLU A 156 19.25 -1.35 8.16
C GLU A 156 18.09 -0.90 9.09
N VAL A 157 16.87 -1.39 8.81
CA VAL A 157 15.65 -0.92 9.47
C VAL A 157 15.65 -1.23 10.97
N GLY A 158 16.07 -2.45 11.37
CA GLY A 158 16.11 -2.82 12.77
C GLY A 158 17.14 -2.02 13.58
N GLU A 159 18.28 -1.67 12.98
CA GLU A 159 19.25 -0.76 13.59
C GLU A 159 18.70 0.65 13.73
N ALA A 160 17.99 1.14 12.71
CA ALA A 160 17.36 2.47 12.72
C ALA A 160 16.29 2.56 13.82
N ASP A 161 15.46 1.53 13.96
CA ASP A 161 14.46 1.43 15.04
C ASP A 161 15.11 1.36 16.42
N ALA A 162 16.21 0.62 16.57
CA ALA A 162 16.98 0.57 17.82
C ALA A 162 17.58 1.95 18.19
N VAL A 163 18.08 2.70 17.22
CA VAL A 163 18.56 4.09 17.44
C VAL A 163 17.44 5.00 17.92
N LEU A 164 16.25 4.93 17.30
CA LEU A 164 15.08 5.70 17.73
C LEU A 164 14.68 5.34 19.16
N ALA A 165 14.60 4.06 19.48
CA ALA A 165 14.24 3.59 20.82
C ALA A 165 15.25 4.03 21.89
N ALA A 166 16.55 3.91 21.62
CA ALA A 166 17.63 4.33 22.52
C ALA A 166 17.62 5.83 22.82
N ARG A 167 17.08 6.64 21.89
CA ARG A 167 16.96 8.11 22.03
C ARG A 167 15.59 8.55 22.56
N GLY A 168 14.74 7.60 23.01
CA GLY A 168 13.42 7.91 23.59
C GLY A 168 12.29 8.07 22.57
N PHE A 169 12.51 7.69 21.31
CA PHE A 169 11.53 7.79 20.21
C PHE A 169 10.96 6.42 19.82
N GLY A 170 10.83 5.46 20.73
CA GLY A 170 10.29 4.12 20.46
C GLY A 170 8.83 4.10 19.99
N TRP A 171 8.16 5.25 19.98
CA TRP A 171 6.85 5.46 19.38
C TRP A 171 6.90 5.70 17.86
N ALA A 172 8.09 5.89 17.29
CA ALA A 172 8.36 6.02 15.86
C ALA A 172 9.13 4.80 15.35
N ARG A 173 8.97 4.48 14.08
CA ARG A 173 9.66 3.39 13.39
C ARG A 173 10.01 3.74 11.97
N VAL A 174 10.94 3.01 11.38
CA VAL A 174 11.32 3.09 9.97
C VAL A 174 10.69 1.93 9.20
N LEU A 175 10.13 2.21 8.02
CA LEU A 175 9.71 1.20 7.05
C LEU A 175 10.50 1.39 5.75
N ASP A 176 11.05 0.31 5.23
CA ASP A 176 11.63 0.27 3.90
C ASP A 176 10.49 0.20 2.86
N ASN A 177 10.47 1.18 1.95
CA ASN A 177 9.50 1.27 0.85
C ASN A 177 10.10 0.86 -0.50
N GLY A 178 11.22 0.16 -0.47
CA GLY A 178 11.86 -0.44 -1.62
C GLY A 178 12.99 0.39 -2.24
N ARG A 179 13.66 -0.26 -3.18
CA ARG A 179 14.84 0.24 -3.86
C ARG A 179 14.52 1.41 -4.80
N LEU A 180 15.33 2.44 -4.74
CA LEU A 180 15.29 3.56 -5.67
C LEU A 180 16.09 3.25 -6.95
N ARG A 181 15.55 3.62 -8.11
CA ARG A 181 16.23 3.45 -9.41
C ARG A 181 17.35 4.47 -9.66
N GLY A 182 17.42 5.55 -8.87
CA GLY A 182 18.44 6.61 -8.99
C GLY A 182 19.79 6.18 -8.43
N ARG A 183 20.86 6.85 -8.86
CA ARG A 183 22.19 6.76 -8.25
C ARG A 183 22.38 7.92 -7.29
N TYR A 184 22.81 7.62 -6.07
CA TYR A 184 23.02 8.57 -4.98
C TYR A 184 24.42 8.38 -4.39
N PRO A 185 25.50 8.69 -5.16
CA PRO A 185 26.88 8.37 -4.75
C PRO A 185 27.32 9.10 -3.48
N HIS A 186 26.66 10.19 -3.12
CA HIS A 186 26.92 10.93 -1.87
C HIS A 186 26.32 10.24 -0.62
N LEU A 187 25.49 9.20 -0.79
CA LEU A 187 24.92 8.41 0.31
C LEU A 187 25.64 7.07 0.53
N GLY A 188 26.85 6.92 0.00
CA GLY A 188 27.64 5.71 0.07
C GLY A 188 27.53 4.81 -1.16
N ASP A 189 28.26 3.70 -1.15
CA ASP A 189 28.37 2.77 -2.29
C ASP A 189 27.21 1.76 -2.36
N GLY A 190 26.27 1.80 -1.41
CA GLY A 190 25.12 0.90 -1.32
C GLY A 190 23.98 1.27 -2.28
N GLU A 191 23.08 0.31 -2.48
CA GLU A 191 21.81 0.58 -3.15
C GLU A 191 20.97 1.50 -2.26
N ALA A 192 20.47 2.59 -2.83
CA ALA A 192 19.60 3.51 -2.10
C ALA A 192 18.16 3.00 -2.08
N HIS A 193 17.54 3.03 -0.92
CA HIS A 193 16.14 2.73 -0.68
C HIS A 193 15.37 3.98 -0.27
N ALA A 194 14.06 3.95 -0.48
CA ALA A 194 13.14 4.90 0.12
C ALA A 194 12.68 4.37 1.47
N TYR A 195 12.73 5.20 2.50
CA TYR A 195 12.28 4.85 3.84
C TYR A 195 11.22 5.82 4.33
N HIS A 196 10.21 5.30 5.01
CA HIS A 196 9.28 6.14 5.75
C HIS A 196 9.61 6.08 7.24
N LEU A 197 9.84 7.24 7.85
CA LEU A 197 9.76 7.39 9.29
C LEU A 197 8.30 7.72 9.63
N LEU A 198 7.68 6.91 10.48
CA LEU A 198 6.26 7.00 10.80
C LEU A 198 5.97 6.52 12.23
N PRO A 199 4.79 6.84 12.81
CA PRO A 199 4.42 6.35 14.12
C PRO A 199 4.29 4.82 14.17
N ALA A 200 4.73 4.22 15.27
CA ALA A 200 4.48 2.81 15.55
C ALA A 200 2.96 2.53 15.60
N GLY A 201 2.55 1.38 15.09
CA GLY A 201 1.14 1.01 14.96
C GLY A 201 0.44 1.57 13.71
N VAL A 202 1.11 2.44 12.94
CA VAL A 202 0.63 2.87 11.61
C VAL A 202 1.17 1.92 10.54
N GLY A 203 0.34 1.56 9.57
CA GLY A 203 0.71 0.68 8.47
C GLY A 203 -0.47 0.41 7.54
N LYS A 204 -0.19 -0.15 6.35
CA LYS A 204 -1.22 -0.46 5.34
C LYS A 204 -2.34 -1.33 5.92
N ALA A 205 -2.00 -2.39 6.66
CA ALA A 205 -2.97 -3.31 7.27
C ALA A 205 -3.84 -2.62 8.34
N ALA A 206 -3.25 -1.83 9.24
CA ALA A 206 -3.98 -1.09 10.27
C ALA A 206 -4.98 -0.11 9.65
N ALA A 207 -4.57 0.60 8.59
CA ALA A 207 -5.43 1.53 7.88
C ALA A 207 -6.54 0.81 7.09
N ALA A 208 -6.26 -0.33 6.47
CA ALA A 208 -7.29 -1.16 5.82
C ALA A 208 -8.32 -1.67 6.84
N ALA A 209 -7.89 -2.13 8.01
CA ALA A 209 -8.79 -2.51 9.10
C ALA A 209 -9.66 -1.34 9.57
N ALA A 210 -9.08 -0.14 9.73
CA ALA A 210 -9.82 1.07 10.07
C ALA A 210 -10.84 1.44 8.98
N TYR A 211 -10.47 1.32 7.70
CA TYR A 211 -11.39 1.50 6.58
C TYR A 211 -12.58 0.55 6.65
N LEU A 212 -12.31 -0.76 6.80
CA LEU A 212 -13.38 -1.78 6.89
C LEU A 212 -14.33 -1.48 8.06
N ALA A 213 -13.78 -1.14 9.23
CA ALA A 213 -14.60 -0.77 10.39
C ALA A 213 -15.48 0.47 10.13
N ARG A 214 -14.94 1.50 9.48
CA ARG A 214 -15.68 2.72 9.11
C ARG A 214 -16.81 2.46 8.11
N ARG A 215 -16.62 1.49 7.21
CA ARG A 215 -17.59 1.10 6.20
C ARG A 215 -18.54 0.00 6.67
N GLY A 216 -18.34 -0.57 7.86
CA GLY A 216 -19.11 -1.70 8.37
C GLY A 216 -18.95 -2.98 7.54
N LEU A 217 -17.76 -3.15 6.94
CA LEU A 217 -17.45 -4.28 6.06
C LEU A 217 -16.70 -5.38 6.84
N ALA A 218 -17.08 -6.63 6.56
CA ALA A 218 -16.37 -7.80 7.08
C ALA A 218 -15.20 -8.21 6.15
N ALA A 219 -14.24 -8.97 6.67
CA ALA A 219 -13.07 -9.40 5.92
C ALA A 219 -13.41 -10.13 4.59
N HIS A 220 -14.45 -10.98 4.57
CA HIS A 220 -14.86 -11.70 3.36
C HIS A 220 -15.44 -10.80 2.26
N GLN A 221 -15.77 -9.54 2.60
CA GLN A 221 -16.23 -8.53 1.65
C GLN A 221 -15.06 -7.70 1.07
N ALA A 222 -13.84 -8.01 1.47
CA ALA A 222 -12.64 -7.31 1.05
C ALA A 222 -11.60 -8.27 0.47
N ALA A 223 -10.90 -7.79 -0.54
CA ALA A 223 -9.66 -8.41 -1.04
C ALA A 223 -8.53 -7.37 -1.06
N ALA A 224 -7.30 -7.84 -1.12
CA ALA A 224 -6.12 -7.01 -1.30
C ALA A 224 -5.26 -7.51 -2.46
N ILE A 225 -4.53 -6.60 -3.11
CA ILE A 225 -3.57 -6.92 -4.16
C ILE A 225 -2.35 -6.00 -4.05
N GLY A 226 -1.16 -6.58 -4.22
CA GLY A 226 0.10 -5.87 -4.14
C GLY A 226 1.26 -6.64 -4.73
N ASP A 227 2.48 -6.11 -4.58
CA ASP A 227 3.72 -6.72 -5.04
C ASP A 227 4.81 -6.77 -3.95
N ALA A 228 4.60 -6.14 -2.80
CA ALA A 228 5.59 -5.98 -1.74
C ALA A 228 5.17 -6.66 -0.41
N PRO A 229 6.12 -6.95 0.49
CA PRO A 229 5.82 -7.52 1.81
C PRO A 229 4.80 -6.73 2.63
N ALA A 230 4.83 -5.38 2.56
CA ALA A 230 3.87 -4.52 3.26
C ALA A 230 2.42 -4.68 2.77
N ASP A 231 2.22 -5.14 1.51
CA ASP A 231 0.90 -5.43 0.96
C ASP A 231 0.35 -6.74 1.48
N LEU A 232 1.23 -7.72 1.69
CA LEU A 232 0.84 -9.01 2.27
C LEU A 232 0.22 -8.86 3.67
N GLU A 233 0.63 -7.85 4.43
CA GLU A 233 0.03 -7.55 5.74
C GLU A 233 -1.46 -7.19 5.61
N VAL A 234 -1.87 -6.50 4.52
CA VAL A 234 -3.28 -6.15 4.27
C VAL A 234 -4.14 -7.41 4.10
N GLY A 235 -3.56 -8.46 3.54
CA GLY A 235 -4.23 -9.74 3.44
C GLY A 235 -4.63 -10.36 4.78
N ALA A 236 -4.00 -9.99 5.91
CA ALA A 236 -4.39 -10.49 7.24
C ALA A 236 -5.75 -9.94 7.72
N VAL A 237 -6.23 -8.84 7.13
CA VAL A 237 -7.51 -8.20 7.48
C VAL A 237 -8.57 -8.33 6.38
N THR A 238 -8.24 -9.00 5.27
CA THR A 238 -9.13 -9.24 4.12
C THR A 238 -9.39 -10.72 3.90
N GLY A 239 -10.44 -11.07 3.15
CA GLY A 239 -10.79 -12.46 2.86
C GLY A 239 -9.92 -13.12 1.79
N ALA A 240 -9.20 -12.33 0.99
CA ALA A 240 -8.21 -12.83 0.03
C ALA A 240 -7.07 -11.83 -0.18
N MET A 241 -5.88 -12.35 -0.45
CA MET A 241 -4.71 -11.59 -0.87
C MET A 241 -4.21 -12.08 -2.21
N PHE A 242 -4.08 -11.16 -3.15
CA PHE A 242 -3.47 -11.38 -4.46
C PHE A 242 -2.07 -10.79 -4.51
N LEU A 243 -1.17 -11.49 -5.17
CA LEU A 243 0.17 -11.02 -5.46
C LEU A 243 0.37 -11.05 -6.98
N VAL A 244 0.75 -9.93 -7.56
CA VAL A 244 1.10 -9.89 -8.99
C VAL A 244 2.41 -10.63 -9.23
N ALA A 245 2.61 -11.19 -10.45
CA ALA A 245 3.71 -12.11 -10.73
C ALA A 245 5.12 -11.51 -10.53
N ASN A 246 5.28 -10.20 -10.55
CA ASN A 246 6.53 -9.52 -10.21
C ASN A 246 6.74 -9.31 -8.70
N GLY A 247 5.75 -9.67 -7.88
CA GLY A 247 5.85 -9.49 -6.44
C GLY A 247 6.92 -10.36 -5.81
N ALA A 248 7.67 -9.78 -4.89
CA ALA A 248 8.64 -10.48 -4.07
C ALA A 248 8.14 -10.57 -2.63
N TRP A 249 8.27 -11.75 -2.02
CA TRP A 249 7.94 -11.94 -0.60
C TRP A 249 9.01 -12.74 0.14
N ALA A 250 9.21 -12.38 1.40
CA ALA A 250 9.87 -13.27 2.33
C ALA A 250 8.86 -14.30 2.85
N ALA A 251 9.28 -15.55 2.99
CA ALA A 251 8.45 -16.59 3.56
C ALA A 251 8.02 -16.20 4.98
N GLY A 252 6.71 -15.99 5.17
CA GLY A 252 6.08 -15.77 6.47
C GLY A 252 4.98 -16.82 6.69
N GLU A 253 4.67 -17.12 7.94
CA GLU A 253 3.55 -18.00 8.25
C GLU A 253 2.23 -17.24 8.09
N ARG A 254 1.38 -17.69 7.16
CA ARG A 254 -0.01 -17.28 7.03
C ARG A 254 -0.89 -18.50 6.99
N ALA A 255 -2.06 -18.42 7.62
CA ALA A 255 -3.05 -19.47 7.60
C ALA A 255 -3.73 -19.60 6.22
N GLU A 256 -4.01 -18.48 5.57
CA GLU A 256 -4.65 -18.45 4.25
C GLU A 256 -3.62 -18.29 3.11
N PRO A 257 -3.85 -18.95 1.95
CA PRO A 257 -2.96 -18.83 0.81
C PRO A 257 -3.00 -17.44 0.16
N VAL A 258 -1.88 -17.06 -0.45
CA VAL A 258 -1.81 -15.90 -1.33
C VAL A 258 -2.05 -16.36 -2.76
N VAL A 259 -2.95 -15.69 -3.46
CA VAL A 259 -3.27 -15.97 -4.86
C VAL A 259 -2.28 -15.23 -5.75
N VAL A 260 -1.50 -15.96 -6.53
CA VAL A 260 -0.52 -15.38 -7.45
C VAL A 260 -1.15 -15.26 -8.84
N THR A 261 -1.07 -14.06 -9.43
CA THR A 261 -1.56 -13.84 -10.80
C THR A 261 -0.55 -14.34 -11.84
N PRO A 262 -0.99 -14.81 -13.00
CA PRO A 262 -0.11 -15.24 -14.10
C PRO A 262 0.80 -14.13 -14.61
N SER A 263 0.25 -12.90 -14.71
CA SER A 263 0.94 -11.75 -15.29
C SER A 263 1.44 -10.77 -14.22
N PRO A 264 2.45 -9.94 -14.52
CA PRO A 264 2.96 -8.92 -13.61
C PRO A 264 2.13 -7.62 -13.68
N ALA A 265 2.27 -6.79 -12.66
CA ALA A 265 1.76 -5.41 -12.55
C ALA A 265 0.32 -5.26 -13.07
N GLY A 266 0.03 -4.24 -13.87
CA GLY A 266 -1.31 -3.91 -14.36
C GLY A 266 -2.03 -5.04 -15.09
N ASP A 267 -1.32 -5.91 -15.79
CA ASP A 267 -1.92 -7.07 -16.46
C ASP A 267 -2.35 -8.12 -15.41
N GLY A 268 -1.49 -8.46 -14.44
CA GLY A 268 -1.83 -9.34 -13.32
C GLY A 268 -2.91 -8.75 -12.41
N TRP A 269 -2.86 -7.44 -12.19
CA TRP A 269 -3.91 -6.71 -11.49
C TRP A 269 -5.27 -6.87 -12.19
N ALA A 270 -5.29 -6.74 -13.51
CA ALA A 270 -6.51 -6.92 -14.29
C ALA A 270 -7.09 -8.34 -14.17
N GLU A 271 -6.25 -9.37 -14.20
CA GLU A 271 -6.65 -10.76 -14.01
C GLU A 271 -7.36 -10.98 -12.67
N ALA A 272 -6.79 -10.47 -11.58
CA ALA A 272 -7.38 -10.56 -10.24
C ALA A 272 -8.72 -9.81 -10.15
N VAL A 273 -8.77 -8.58 -10.67
CA VAL A 273 -9.99 -7.75 -10.66
C VAL A 273 -11.11 -8.40 -11.46
N LEU A 274 -10.83 -8.94 -12.64
CA LEU A 274 -11.83 -9.61 -13.46
C LEU A 274 -12.37 -10.89 -12.77
N ALA A 275 -11.51 -11.62 -12.06
CA ALA A 275 -11.93 -12.76 -11.26
C ALA A 275 -12.88 -12.36 -10.12
N LEU A 276 -12.61 -11.26 -9.40
CA LEU A 276 -13.47 -10.72 -8.34
C LEU A 276 -14.79 -10.15 -8.89
N ALA A 277 -14.73 -9.33 -9.95
CA ALA A 277 -15.90 -8.73 -10.59
C ALA A 277 -16.87 -9.79 -11.14
N GLY A 278 -16.35 -10.91 -11.64
CA GLY A 278 -17.14 -12.03 -12.11
C GLY A 278 -17.96 -12.72 -11.02
N ARG A 279 -17.45 -12.74 -9.77
CA ARG A 279 -18.16 -13.30 -8.62
C ARG A 279 -19.28 -12.40 -8.13
N ARG A 280 -19.01 -11.11 -8.04
CA ARG A 280 -20.01 -10.14 -7.59
C ARG A 280 -21.26 -10.15 -8.49
N ARG A 281 -21.11 -10.23 -9.81
CA ARG A 281 -22.25 -10.33 -10.76
C ARG A 281 -23.08 -11.60 -10.56
N ARG A 282 -22.46 -12.72 -10.14
CA ARG A 282 -23.18 -13.97 -9.87
C ARG A 282 -23.99 -13.87 -8.58
N GLY A 283 -23.46 -13.20 -7.55
CA GLY A 283 -24.16 -12.94 -6.29
C GLY A 283 -25.44 -12.13 -6.51
N ASP A 284 -25.37 -11.04 -7.27
CA ASP A 284 -26.54 -10.19 -7.57
C ASP A 284 -27.61 -10.93 -8.38
N ALA A 285 -27.23 -11.80 -9.32
CA ALA A 285 -28.17 -12.59 -10.11
C ALA A 285 -28.94 -13.63 -9.26
N THR A 286 -28.31 -14.14 -8.20
CA THR A 286 -28.95 -15.14 -7.30
C THR A 286 -29.94 -14.48 -6.35
N VAL A 287 -29.71 -13.22 -5.94
CA VAL A 287 -30.61 -12.45 -5.06
C VAL A 287 -31.86 -11.97 -5.81
N GLN A 288 -31.80 -11.75 -7.12
CA GLN A 288 -32.93 -11.31 -7.94
C GLN A 288 -33.86 -12.47 -8.39
N SER A 289 -33.41 -13.70 -8.23
CA SER A 289 -34.14 -14.92 -8.63
C SER A 289 -34.77 -15.71 -7.47
N GLY A 290 -34.68 -15.24 -6.25
CA GLY A 290 -35.32 -15.76 -5.02
C GLY A 290 -36.37 -14.82 -4.49
#